data_f00ffecbeb808c8f3c3928210f29efe0
#
_entry.id   f00ffecbeb808c8f3c3928210f29efe0
#
_cell.length_a   1.000
_cell.length_b   1.000
_cell.length_c   1.000
_cell.angle_alpha   90.00
_cell.angle_beta   90.00
_cell.angle_gamma   90.00
#
_symmetry.space_group_name_H-M   'P 1'
#
loop_
_entity.id
_entity.type
_entity.pdbx_description
1 polymer ?
#
loop_
_entity_poly.entity_id
_entity_poly.type
_entity_poly.pdbx_seq_one_letter_code
_entity_poly.pdbx_strand_id
1 'polypeptide(L)'
;MKEKKVKKTKKRKMHPFIKGFLGCIAVVLVVACGASFVVAGALHGKLNYNEIEEVKREPLKEAGVKNILLIGNDSRSADESGRSDAMILVSISSKTNSIHLTSLLRDIYVDIPGHDDNRLNAAYAYGGPELLMETL
;
A
#
# COMPACT_ATOMS: atom_id res chain seq x y z
N MET A 1 33.43 -58.11 -17.27
CA MET A 1 33.23 -56.75 -16.74
C MET A 1 33.35 -55.79 -17.89
N LYS A 2 32.25 -55.15 -18.33
CA LYS A 2 32.25 -54.18 -19.44
C LYS A 2 32.27 -52.76 -18.85
N GLU A 3 33.39 -52.03 -19.06
CA GLU A 3 33.52 -50.65 -18.66
C GLU A 3 32.59 -49.75 -19.50
N LYS A 4 31.72 -48.99 -18.83
CA LYS A 4 30.87 -47.95 -19.43
C LYS A 4 31.73 -46.70 -19.67
N LYS A 5 32.10 -46.40 -20.91
CA LYS A 5 32.69 -45.14 -21.33
C LYS A 5 31.71 -43.99 -21.09
N VAL A 6 32.06 -43.10 -20.15
CA VAL A 6 31.34 -41.83 -19.90
C VAL A 6 31.58 -40.90 -21.10
N LYS A 7 30.50 -40.62 -21.88
CA LYS A 7 30.53 -39.64 -22.96
C LYS A 7 30.71 -38.22 -22.37
N LYS A 8 31.86 -37.59 -22.54
CA LYS A 8 32.07 -36.16 -22.26
C LYS A 8 31.17 -35.34 -23.20
N THR A 9 30.20 -34.64 -22.60
CA THR A 9 29.35 -33.67 -23.31
C THR A 9 30.21 -32.49 -23.77
N LYS A 10 30.33 -32.31 -25.09
CA LYS A 10 31.05 -31.23 -25.73
C LYS A 10 30.31 -29.90 -25.45
N LYS A 11 30.86 -29.02 -24.60
CA LYS A 11 30.28 -27.68 -24.38
C LYS A 11 30.24 -26.93 -25.73
N ARG A 12 29.06 -26.69 -26.26
CA ARG A 12 28.85 -25.85 -27.46
C ARG A 12 29.31 -24.43 -27.12
N LYS A 13 30.35 -23.96 -27.82
CA LYS A 13 30.80 -22.55 -27.74
C LYS A 13 29.70 -21.69 -28.37
N MET A 14 29.06 -20.83 -27.57
CA MET A 14 28.05 -19.88 -28.05
C MET A 14 28.72 -18.89 -29.03
N HIS A 15 28.01 -18.62 -30.15
CA HIS A 15 28.44 -17.67 -31.17
C HIS A 15 28.69 -16.29 -30.56
N PRO A 16 29.74 -15.55 -30.97
CA PRO A 16 30.06 -14.24 -30.40
C PRO A 16 28.90 -13.24 -30.52
N PHE A 17 28.09 -13.37 -31.56
CA PHE A 17 26.90 -12.55 -31.78
C PHE A 17 25.80 -12.76 -30.70
N ILE A 18 25.62 -13.99 -30.23
CA ILE A 18 24.65 -14.33 -29.18
C ILE A 18 25.14 -13.76 -27.84
N LYS A 19 26.45 -13.76 -27.58
CA LYS A 19 27.02 -13.16 -26.36
C LYS A 19 26.82 -11.64 -26.31
N GLY A 20 27.01 -10.95 -27.46
CA GLY A 20 26.74 -9.52 -27.56
C GLY A 20 25.27 -9.19 -27.37
N PHE A 21 24.37 -9.95 -27.97
CA PHE A 21 22.93 -9.78 -27.82
C PHE A 21 22.45 -10.01 -26.37
N LEU A 22 22.94 -11.07 -25.71
CA LEU A 22 22.66 -11.28 -24.28
C LEU A 22 23.21 -10.16 -23.40
N GLY A 23 24.38 -9.62 -23.73
CA GLY A 23 24.96 -8.46 -23.03
C GLY A 23 24.07 -7.22 -23.12
N CYS A 24 23.55 -6.92 -24.32
CA CYS A 24 22.62 -5.81 -24.51
C CYS A 24 21.32 -5.99 -23.71
N ILE A 25 20.75 -7.20 -23.72
CA ILE A 25 19.54 -7.49 -22.93
C ILE A 25 19.83 -7.30 -21.42
N ALA A 26 20.96 -7.77 -20.92
CA ALA A 26 21.32 -7.61 -19.52
C ALA A 26 21.44 -6.11 -19.12
N VAL A 27 22.05 -5.29 -19.97
CA VAL A 27 22.16 -3.83 -19.75
C VAL A 27 20.77 -3.17 -19.71
N VAL A 28 19.89 -3.52 -20.66
CA VAL A 28 18.53 -2.98 -20.69
C VAL A 28 17.74 -3.35 -19.43
N LEU A 29 17.87 -4.60 -18.96
CA LEU A 29 17.22 -5.04 -17.72
C LEU A 29 17.74 -4.29 -16.49
N VAL A 30 19.04 -4.06 -16.40
CA VAL A 30 19.64 -3.31 -15.27
C VAL A 30 19.14 -1.85 -15.27
N VAL A 31 19.08 -1.21 -16.46
CA VAL A 31 18.57 0.17 -16.60
C VAL A 31 17.07 0.22 -16.24
N ALA A 32 16.27 -0.75 -16.70
CA ALA A 32 14.85 -0.82 -16.38
C ALA A 32 14.60 -1.03 -14.88
N CYS A 33 15.38 -1.90 -14.22
CA CYS A 33 15.30 -2.11 -12.77
C CYS A 33 15.73 -0.84 -12.00
N GLY A 34 16.78 -0.16 -12.44
CA GLY A 34 17.24 1.09 -11.83
C GLY A 34 16.17 2.20 -11.94
N ALA A 35 15.57 2.35 -13.12
CA ALA A 35 14.49 3.32 -13.35
C ALA A 35 13.26 3.04 -12.48
N SER A 36 12.85 1.77 -12.35
CA SER A 36 11.73 1.38 -11.47
C SER A 36 12.01 1.67 -10.00
N PHE A 37 13.25 1.50 -9.54
CA PHE A 37 13.64 1.82 -8.16
C PHE A 37 13.59 3.32 -7.87
N VAL A 38 14.03 4.15 -8.83
CA VAL A 38 13.96 5.63 -8.71
C VAL A 38 12.50 6.10 -8.70
N VAL A 39 11.66 5.55 -9.57
CA VAL A 39 10.22 5.89 -9.61
C VAL A 39 9.52 5.47 -8.31
N ALA A 40 9.81 4.27 -7.80
CA ALA A 40 9.27 3.80 -6.53
C ALA A 40 9.71 4.70 -5.36
N GLY A 41 10.97 5.11 -5.31
CA GLY A 41 11.49 6.03 -4.30
C GLY A 41 10.87 7.43 -4.37
N ALA A 42 10.64 7.95 -5.59
CA ALA A 42 9.99 9.24 -5.80
C ALA A 42 8.50 9.22 -5.42
N LEU A 43 7.81 8.08 -5.63
CA LEU A 43 6.43 7.88 -5.20
C LEU A 43 6.34 7.76 -3.68
N HIS A 44 7.26 7.01 -3.03
CA HIS A 44 7.32 6.92 -1.56
C HIS A 44 7.58 8.29 -0.91
N GLY A 45 8.44 9.12 -1.48
CA GLY A 45 8.72 10.47 -0.96
C GLY A 45 7.57 11.47 -1.13
N LYS A 46 6.63 11.20 -2.05
CA LYS A 46 5.42 12.03 -2.26
C LYS A 46 4.20 11.54 -1.47
N LEU A 47 4.20 10.27 -1.07
CA LEU A 47 3.20 9.76 -0.14
C LEU A 47 3.62 10.20 1.26
N ASN A 48 2.88 11.14 1.82
CA ASN A 48 3.06 11.57 3.22
C ASN A 48 2.59 10.42 4.12
N TYR A 49 3.47 9.41 4.30
CA TYR A 49 3.20 8.26 5.15
C TYR A 49 3.48 8.68 6.60
N ASN A 50 2.43 9.08 7.31
CA ASN A 50 2.49 9.21 8.76
C ASN A 50 2.19 7.84 9.36
N GLU A 51 3.15 7.28 10.07
CA GLU A 51 2.92 6.09 10.89
C GLU A 51 2.01 6.52 12.05
N ILE A 52 0.74 6.13 11.97
CA ILE A 52 -0.21 6.42 13.04
C ILE A 52 0.17 5.51 14.19
N GLU A 53 0.53 6.10 15.36
CA GLU A 53 0.71 5.34 16.59
C GLU A 53 -0.56 4.50 16.85
N GLU A 54 -0.36 3.22 17.20
CA GLU A 54 -1.47 2.28 17.40
C GLU A 54 -2.52 2.90 18.32
N VAL A 55 -3.72 3.11 17.75
CA VAL A 55 -4.89 3.55 18.52
C VAL A 55 -5.07 2.58 19.69
N LYS A 56 -5.11 3.10 20.93
CA LYS A 56 -5.14 2.34 22.19
C LYS A 56 -6.37 1.41 22.37
N ARG A 57 -7.31 1.42 21.44
CA ARG A 57 -8.40 0.44 21.40
C ARG A 57 -7.85 -0.86 20.83
N GLU A 58 -8.06 -1.97 21.52
CA GLU A 58 -7.82 -3.29 20.94
C GLU A 58 -8.65 -3.38 19.65
N PRO A 59 -8.03 -3.33 18.47
CA PRO A 59 -8.79 -3.46 17.24
C PRO A 59 -9.47 -4.83 17.30
N LEU A 60 -10.73 -4.91 16.88
CA LEU A 60 -11.42 -6.18 16.64
C LEU A 60 -10.62 -6.95 15.58
N LYS A 61 -9.56 -7.62 16.04
CA LYS A 61 -8.67 -8.43 15.19
C LYS A 61 -9.39 -9.71 14.83
N GLU A 62 -10.26 -9.62 13.85
CA GLU A 62 -10.73 -10.84 13.22
C GLU A 62 -9.61 -11.40 12.36
N ALA A 63 -9.07 -12.58 12.76
CA ALA A 63 -7.96 -13.22 12.05
C ALA A 63 -8.33 -13.40 10.57
N GLY A 64 -7.56 -12.80 9.68
CA GLY A 64 -7.75 -12.88 8.23
C GLY A 64 -8.58 -11.75 7.61
N VAL A 65 -8.96 -10.72 8.36
CA VAL A 65 -9.56 -9.49 7.83
C VAL A 65 -8.61 -8.32 8.06
N LYS A 66 -8.39 -7.52 7.01
CA LYS A 66 -7.63 -6.26 7.07
C LYS A 66 -8.54 -5.12 6.66
N ASN A 67 -8.69 -4.13 7.54
CA ASN A 67 -9.45 -2.91 7.31
C ASN A 67 -8.51 -1.75 6.98
N ILE A 68 -8.86 -0.96 5.98
CA ILE A 68 -8.13 0.23 5.53
C ILE A 68 -9.15 1.35 5.38
N LEU A 69 -8.96 2.46 6.08
CA LEU A 69 -9.79 3.64 5.91
C LEU A 69 -9.13 4.58 4.89
N LEU A 70 -9.84 4.83 3.78
CA LEU A 70 -9.45 5.82 2.78
C LEU A 70 -10.17 7.13 3.11
N ILE A 71 -9.41 8.21 3.28
CA ILE A 71 -9.92 9.53 3.63
C ILE A 71 -9.57 10.51 2.50
N GLY A 72 -10.59 11.10 1.88
CA GLY A 72 -10.45 12.23 0.96
C GLY A 72 -10.61 13.54 1.73
N ASN A 73 -9.57 14.37 1.73
CA ASN A 73 -9.54 15.66 2.40
C ASN A 73 -9.46 16.79 1.36
N ASP A 74 -10.21 17.87 1.57
CA ASP A 74 -10.22 19.08 0.71
C ASP A 74 -9.20 20.14 1.17
N SER A 75 -8.20 19.79 1.96
CA SER A 75 -7.13 20.73 2.30
C SER A 75 -6.20 20.98 1.12
N ARG A 76 -5.94 22.25 0.82
CA ARG A 76 -5.02 22.67 -0.24
C ARG A 76 -3.55 22.59 0.15
N SER A 77 -3.25 22.45 1.44
CA SER A 77 -1.90 22.26 1.98
C SER A 77 -1.90 21.16 3.04
N ALA A 78 -0.75 20.51 3.21
CA ALA A 78 -0.59 19.41 4.19
C ALA A 78 -0.73 19.89 5.66
N ASP A 79 -0.60 21.19 5.90
CA ASP A 79 -0.63 21.80 7.23
C ASP A 79 -2.01 22.38 7.62
N GLU A 80 -2.99 22.33 6.71
CA GLU A 80 -4.35 22.79 7.01
C GLU A 80 -5.20 21.62 7.50
N SER A 81 -5.83 21.81 8.68
CA SER A 81 -6.88 20.92 9.21
C SER A 81 -8.15 21.05 8.35
N GLY A 82 -8.17 20.33 7.22
CA GLY A 82 -9.35 20.24 6.36
C GLY A 82 -10.40 19.32 6.98
N ARG A 83 -11.61 19.28 6.37
CA ARG A 83 -12.65 18.29 6.69
C ARG A 83 -12.53 17.11 5.76
N SER A 84 -12.81 15.91 6.25
CA SER A 84 -12.92 14.75 5.39
C SER A 84 -14.23 14.81 4.60
N ASP A 85 -14.14 14.88 3.27
CA ASP A 85 -15.30 14.94 2.39
C ASP A 85 -15.73 13.58 1.87
N ALA A 86 -14.77 12.65 1.75
CA ALA A 86 -15.04 11.27 1.35
C ALA A 86 -14.33 10.32 2.30
N MET A 87 -15.05 9.32 2.78
CA MET A 87 -14.50 8.27 3.65
C MET A 87 -15.00 6.92 3.16
N ILE A 88 -14.07 6.01 2.89
CA ILE A 88 -14.37 4.66 2.41
C ILE A 88 -13.59 3.66 3.25
N LEU A 89 -14.31 2.76 3.93
CA LEU A 89 -13.71 1.63 4.61
C LEU A 89 -13.55 0.47 3.63
N VAL A 90 -12.32 0.04 3.41
CA VAL A 90 -11.96 -1.12 2.59
C VAL A 90 -11.66 -2.28 3.53
N SER A 91 -12.48 -3.32 3.48
CA SER A 91 -12.29 -4.55 4.27
C SER A 91 -11.86 -5.69 3.36
N ILE A 92 -10.67 -6.24 3.57
CA ILE A 92 -10.09 -7.32 2.78
C ILE A 92 -10.11 -8.58 3.63
N SER A 93 -10.83 -9.61 3.18
CA SER A 93 -10.90 -10.91 3.84
C SER A 93 -10.08 -11.95 3.07
N SER A 94 -9.02 -12.47 3.70
CA SER A 94 -8.26 -13.60 3.15
C SER A 94 -8.98 -14.95 3.32
N LYS A 95 -9.96 -15.04 4.22
CA LYS A 95 -10.75 -16.25 4.41
C LYS A 95 -11.75 -16.50 3.27
N THR A 96 -12.38 -15.43 2.80
CA THR A 96 -13.41 -15.49 1.76
C THR A 96 -12.92 -15.03 0.40
N ASN A 97 -11.65 -14.57 0.29
CA ASN A 97 -11.07 -13.94 -0.89
C ASN A 97 -11.95 -12.81 -1.44
N SER A 98 -12.50 -11.98 -0.54
CA SER A 98 -13.41 -10.89 -0.90
C SER A 98 -12.89 -9.55 -0.42
N ILE A 99 -13.28 -8.50 -1.15
CA ILE A 99 -13.03 -7.09 -0.80
C ILE A 99 -14.39 -6.42 -0.69
N HIS A 100 -14.66 -5.79 0.45
CA HIS A 100 -15.85 -5.00 0.71
C HIS A 100 -15.48 -3.53 0.79
N LEU A 101 -16.26 -2.68 0.14
CA LEU A 101 -16.15 -1.24 0.17
C LEU A 101 -17.38 -0.66 0.84
N THR A 102 -17.20 0.04 1.96
CA THR A 102 -18.26 0.71 2.69
C THR A 102 -18.01 2.21 2.67
N SER A 103 -18.91 2.97 2.02
CA SER A 103 -18.86 4.42 2.04
C SER A 103 -19.48 4.94 3.35
N LEU A 104 -18.75 5.81 4.04
CA LEU A 104 -19.20 6.47 5.26
C LEU A 104 -19.66 7.87 4.91
N LEU A 105 -20.90 8.20 5.29
CA LEU A 105 -21.46 9.52 5.02
C LEU A 105 -20.85 10.55 5.97
N ARG A 106 -20.27 11.61 5.44
CA ARG A 106 -19.61 12.67 6.21
C ARG A 106 -20.52 13.41 7.19
N ASP A 107 -21.83 13.46 6.89
CA ASP A 107 -22.82 14.24 7.64
C ASP A 107 -23.60 13.42 8.68
N ILE A 108 -23.26 12.14 8.90
CA ILE A 108 -23.86 11.36 10.00
C ILE A 108 -23.44 11.97 11.34
N TYR A 109 -24.42 12.07 12.25
CA TYR A 109 -24.22 12.62 13.57
C TYR A 109 -23.77 11.50 14.52
N VAL A 110 -22.64 11.71 15.19
CA VAL A 110 -21.96 10.68 15.99
C VAL A 110 -21.42 11.30 17.29
N ASP A 111 -21.24 10.47 18.30
CA ASP A 111 -20.47 10.79 19.50
C ASP A 111 -18.98 10.79 19.15
N ILE A 112 -18.30 11.92 19.42
CA ILE A 112 -16.87 12.09 19.15
C ILE A 112 -16.11 12.08 20.48
N PRO A 113 -15.18 11.12 20.70
CA PRO A 113 -14.45 11.01 21.96
C PRO A 113 -13.75 12.32 22.37
N GLY A 114 -14.09 12.83 23.57
CA GLY A 114 -13.50 14.05 24.08
C GLY A 114 -14.06 15.36 23.51
N HIS A 115 -15.11 15.30 22.71
CA HIS A 115 -15.81 16.44 22.11
C HIS A 115 -17.31 16.27 22.24
N ASP A 116 -18.07 17.32 21.94
CA ASP A 116 -19.53 17.21 21.79
C ASP A 116 -19.90 16.42 20.54
N ASP A 117 -21.07 15.78 20.57
CA ASP A 117 -21.66 15.10 19.41
C ASP A 117 -21.69 16.00 18.17
N ASN A 118 -21.22 15.51 17.05
CA ASN A 118 -21.15 16.28 15.82
C ASN A 118 -21.18 15.36 14.60
N ARG A 119 -21.06 15.95 13.41
CA ARG A 119 -20.93 15.21 12.16
C ARG A 119 -19.60 14.45 12.11
N LEU A 120 -19.60 13.27 11.52
CA LEU A 120 -18.40 12.42 11.42
C LEU A 120 -17.19 13.17 10.82
N ASN A 121 -17.40 14.04 9.82
CA ASN A 121 -16.33 14.82 9.23
C ASN A 121 -15.70 15.85 10.19
N ALA A 122 -16.38 16.20 11.27
CA ALA A 122 -15.83 17.09 12.31
C ALA A 122 -14.77 16.37 13.15
N ALA A 123 -14.87 15.06 13.36
CA ALA A 123 -13.86 14.28 14.06
C ALA A 123 -12.48 14.40 13.37
N TYR A 124 -12.46 14.37 12.03
CA TYR A 124 -11.23 14.60 11.29
C TYR A 124 -10.66 16.01 11.46
N ALA A 125 -11.52 17.03 11.49
CA ALA A 125 -11.10 18.42 11.69
C ALA A 125 -10.59 18.69 13.12
N TYR A 126 -11.08 17.96 14.13
CA TYR A 126 -10.72 18.13 15.53
C TYR A 126 -9.42 17.41 15.91
N GLY A 127 -9.21 16.18 15.42
CA GLY A 127 -8.09 15.33 15.80
C GLY A 127 -7.51 14.47 14.68
N GLY A 128 -7.76 14.85 13.42
CA GLY A 128 -7.18 14.17 12.27
C GLY A 128 -7.67 12.75 12.08
N PRO A 129 -6.87 11.92 11.38
CA PRO A 129 -7.24 10.54 11.10
C PRO A 129 -7.36 9.68 12.36
N GLU A 130 -6.63 10.02 13.42
CA GLU A 130 -6.61 9.28 14.68
C GLU A 130 -7.95 9.39 15.39
N LEU A 131 -8.44 10.61 15.62
CA LEU A 131 -9.74 10.83 16.25
C LEU A 131 -10.89 10.31 15.37
N LEU A 132 -10.77 10.44 14.05
CA LEU A 132 -11.77 9.86 13.14
C LEU A 132 -11.85 8.33 13.27
N MET A 133 -10.72 7.63 13.36
CA MET A 133 -10.69 6.18 13.58
C MET A 133 -11.18 5.79 14.98
N GLU A 134 -10.97 6.64 15.97
CA GLU A 134 -11.49 6.40 17.32
C GLU A 134 -13.01 6.60 17.39
N THR A 135 -13.54 7.46 16.54
CA THR A 135 -14.97 7.75 16.44
C THR A 135 -15.76 6.63 15.72
N LEU A 136 -15.09 5.87 14.82
CA LEU A 136 -15.69 4.77 14.03
C LEU A 136 -15.70 3.44 14.76
#